data_182233746cc0d25e1b6f6d50d54a1bd2
#
_entry.id   182233746cc0d25e1b6f6d50d54a1bd2
#
_cell.length_a   1.000
_cell.length_b   1.000
_cell.length_c   1.000
_cell.angle_alpha   90.00
_cell.angle_beta   90.00
_cell.angle_gamma   90.00
#
_symmetry.space_group_name_H-M   'P 1'
#
loop_
_entity.id
_entity.type
_entity.pdbx_description
1 polymer ?
#
loop_
_entity_poly.entity_id
_entity_poly.type
_entity_poly.pdbx_seq_one_letter_code
_entity_poly.pdbx_strand_id
1 'polypeptide(L)'
;MRPVRFVALGDSLTEGVGDPAGDGRRGWAALLAAALPVEFTNLAVSGAQTRDVLESQTPAALDLRPGLVSVVIGVNDTLRHTFDIHTVAANLDRTYAALTGQGATLLTACLPDPGAMLGLPGALGHPLARRQRAVNDVVHALSERYGAVHLHAADGDWVSDRTLWSADRLHPGERGHRQFAVRFHALLAEAGRATGEPPSPEPEFPAPTRTESLWWLATAGTGWVARRCKDLLPQLLRLAADELHHRARGTSSRLDLSASSAVSAALAALPERTVDGAGAQRRRTGTKRTGVPGSACAAAGRSAARTTAMTG
;
A
#
# COMPACT_ATOMS: atom_id res chain seq x y z
N MET A 1 -30.87 5.13 0.08
CA MET A 1 -29.64 4.82 -0.69
C MET A 1 -29.08 3.51 -0.16
N ARG A 2 -28.59 2.60 -1.00
CA ARG A 2 -27.88 1.42 -0.48
C ARG A 2 -26.56 1.86 0.12
N PRO A 3 -26.13 1.28 1.26
CA PRO A 3 -24.86 1.62 1.84
C PRO A 3 -23.71 1.28 0.87
N VAL A 4 -22.64 2.05 0.95
CA VAL A 4 -21.42 1.77 0.19
C VAL A 4 -20.79 0.49 0.74
N ARG A 5 -20.36 -0.43 -0.14
CA ARG A 5 -19.64 -1.62 0.29
C ARG A 5 -18.15 -1.36 0.29
N PHE A 6 -17.53 -1.66 1.43
CA PHE A 6 -16.07 -1.73 1.56
C PHE A 6 -15.64 -3.20 1.55
N VAL A 7 -14.82 -3.56 0.57
CA VAL A 7 -14.26 -4.91 0.44
C VAL A 7 -12.74 -4.83 0.60
N ALA A 8 -12.18 -5.58 1.55
CA ALA A 8 -10.75 -5.59 1.80
C ALA A 8 -10.11 -6.87 1.22
N LEU A 9 -9.07 -6.67 0.38
CA LEU A 9 -8.26 -7.70 -0.24
C LEU A 9 -6.83 -7.61 0.29
N GLY A 10 -6.16 -8.73 0.39
CA GLY A 10 -4.78 -8.77 0.84
C GLY A 10 -4.40 -10.08 1.52
N ASP A 11 -3.45 -9.97 2.42
CA ASP A 11 -2.90 -11.08 3.18
C ASP A 11 -3.18 -10.97 4.69
N SER A 12 -2.31 -11.55 5.50
CA SER A 12 -2.41 -11.58 6.97
C SER A 12 -2.52 -10.19 7.62
N LEU A 13 -1.91 -9.16 7.03
CA LEU A 13 -2.03 -7.78 7.51
C LEU A 13 -3.48 -7.29 7.41
N THR A 14 -4.13 -7.55 6.29
CA THR A 14 -5.52 -7.14 6.04
C THR A 14 -6.52 -8.07 6.71
N GLU A 15 -6.18 -9.35 6.86
CA GLU A 15 -6.97 -10.32 7.65
C GLU A 15 -7.04 -9.93 9.13
N GLY A 16 -6.04 -9.17 9.64
CA GLY A 16 -6.00 -8.68 11.01
C GLY A 16 -5.12 -9.52 11.95
N VAL A 17 -4.14 -10.25 11.40
CA VAL A 17 -3.16 -10.97 12.24
C VAL A 17 -2.42 -9.99 13.13
N GLY A 18 -2.37 -10.30 14.43
CA GLY A 18 -1.77 -9.43 15.46
C GLY A 18 -2.77 -8.59 16.26
N ASP A 19 -4.04 -8.53 15.84
CA ASP A 19 -5.13 -7.86 16.55
C ASP A 19 -6.27 -8.85 16.87
N PRO A 20 -6.13 -9.69 17.90
CA PRO A 20 -7.17 -10.63 18.29
C PRO A 20 -8.38 -9.89 18.87
N ALA A 21 -9.58 -10.31 18.49
CA ALA A 21 -10.84 -9.77 19.01
C ALA A 21 -11.87 -10.89 19.14
N GLY A 22 -12.29 -11.22 20.36
CA GLY A 22 -13.17 -12.36 20.62
C GLY A 22 -12.57 -13.66 20.06
N ASP A 23 -13.36 -14.42 19.32
CA ASP A 23 -12.93 -15.68 18.69
C ASP A 23 -12.25 -15.48 17.32
N GLY A 24 -12.03 -14.21 16.89
CA GLY A 24 -11.50 -13.87 15.58
C GLY A 24 -10.40 -12.83 15.59
N ARG A 25 -10.29 -12.11 14.48
CA ARG A 25 -9.34 -11.02 14.27
C ARG A 25 -10.09 -9.78 13.79
N ARG A 26 -9.70 -8.62 14.28
CA ARG A 26 -10.30 -7.34 13.89
C ARG A 26 -9.48 -6.70 12.76
N GLY A 27 -8.29 -6.24 13.07
CA GLY A 27 -7.37 -5.61 12.13
C GLY A 27 -7.82 -4.22 11.64
N TRP A 28 -6.93 -3.59 10.89
CA TRP A 28 -7.10 -2.21 10.42
C TRP A 28 -8.33 -1.99 9.52
N ALA A 29 -8.65 -2.98 8.67
CA ALA A 29 -9.74 -2.84 7.70
C ALA A 29 -11.11 -2.82 8.39
N ALA A 30 -11.30 -3.66 9.40
CA ALA A 30 -12.52 -3.66 10.21
C ALA A 30 -12.62 -2.39 11.08
N LEU A 31 -11.49 -1.91 11.64
CA LEU A 31 -11.44 -0.66 12.39
C LEU A 31 -11.81 0.55 11.51
N LEU A 32 -11.28 0.60 10.28
CA LEU A 32 -11.64 1.64 9.31
C LEU A 32 -13.12 1.56 8.94
N ALA A 33 -13.61 0.35 8.66
CA ALA A 33 -15.00 0.14 8.30
C ALA A 33 -15.98 0.58 9.40
N ALA A 34 -15.64 0.35 10.67
CA ALA A 34 -16.45 0.77 11.80
C ALA A 34 -16.60 2.30 11.92
N ALA A 35 -15.64 3.06 11.38
CA ALA A 35 -15.67 4.53 11.34
C ALA A 35 -16.31 5.11 10.07
N LEU A 36 -16.79 4.27 9.16
CA LEU A 36 -17.38 4.68 7.89
C LEU A 36 -18.82 4.14 7.77
N PRO A 37 -19.72 4.84 7.05
CA PRO A 37 -21.08 4.36 6.80
C PRO A 37 -21.09 3.31 5.67
N VAL A 38 -20.43 2.15 5.88
CA VAL A 38 -20.23 1.09 4.87
C VAL A 38 -20.67 -0.29 5.36
N GLU A 39 -21.05 -1.14 4.42
CA GLU A 39 -21.10 -2.60 4.64
C GLU A 39 -19.70 -3.17 4.38
N PHE A 40 -19.16 -3.95 5.32
CA PHE A 40 -17.79 -4.44 5.26
C PHE A 40 -17.70 -5.93 4.97
N THR A 41 -16.79 -6.30 4.07
CA THR A 41 -16.40 -7.69 3.81
C THR A 41 -14.89 -7.78 3.72
N ASN A 42 -14.29 -8.70 4.47
CA ASN A 42 -12.85 -9.00 4.40
C ASN A 42 -12.65 -10.31 3.60
N LEU A 43 -11.97 -10.23 2.47
CA LEU A 43 -11.59 -11.36 1.62
C LEU A 43 -10.11 -11.73 1.75
N ALA A 44 -9.37 -11.03 2.60
CA ALA A 44 -7.95 -11.26 2.78
C ALA A 44 -7.66 -12.63 3.40
N VAL A 45 -6.58 -13.26 2.96
CA VAL A 45 -6.17 -14.60 3.40
C VAL A 45 -4.68 -14.60 3.78
N SER A 46 -4.36 -15.05 4.98
CA SER A 46 -2.97 -15.13 5.46
C SER A 46 -2.07 -15.90 4.50
N GLY A 47 -0.94 -15.28 4.14
CA GLY A 47 0.04 -15.88 3.24
C GLY A 47 -0.23 -15.68 1.76
N ALA A 48 -1.34 -15.02 1.39
CA ALA A 48 -1.66 -14.69 0.02
C ALA A 48 -0.56 -13.86 -0.65
N GLN A 49 -0.37 -14.06 -1.93
CA GLN A 49 0.49 -13.31 -2.83
C GLN A 49 -0.35 -12.50 -3.82
N THR A 50 0.28 -11.63 -4.59
CA THR A 50 -0.41 -10.83 -5.63
C THR A 50 -1.20 -11.70 -6.61
N ARG A 51 -0.70 -12.91 -6.91
CA ARG A 51 -1.40 -13.87 -7.74
C ARG A 51 -2.71 -14.35 -7.11
N ASP A 52 -2.70 -14.69 -5.82
CA ASP A 52 -3.89 -15.18 -5.11
C ASP A 52 -4.96 -14.07 -5.02
N VAL A 53 -4.53 -12.82 -4.84
CA VAL A 53 -5.43 -11.66 -4.89
C VAL A 53 -6.08 -11.56 -6.28
N LEU A 54 -5.29 -11.65 -7.35
CA LEU A 54 -5.82 -11.56 -8.72
C LEU A 54 -6.78 -12.71 -9.06
N GLU A 55 -6.39 -13.95 -8.76
CA GLU A 55 -7.10 -15.14 -9.23
C GLU A 55 -8.32 -15.51 -8.36
N SER A 56 -8.30 -15.16 -7.07
CA SER A 56 -9.33 -15.59 -6.12
C SER A 56 -10.09 -14.44 -5.48
N GLN A 57 -9.38 -13.47 -4.90
CA GLN A 57 -10.03 -12.40 -4.14
C GLN A 57 -10.67 -11.35 -5.05
N THR A 58 -10.03 -11.02 -6.18
CA THR A 58 -10.56 -10.01 -7.12
C THR A 58 -11.89 -10.42 -7.74
N PRO A 59 -12.09 -11.63 -8.27
CA PRO A 59 -13.40 -12.07 -8.77
C PRO A 59 -14.48 -11.98 -7.69
N ALA A 60 -14.21 -12.48 -6.49
CA ALA A 60 -15.15 -12.41 -5.38
C ALA A 60 -15.49 -10.97 -4.98
N ALA A 61 -14.52 -10.05 -5.02
CA ALA A 61 -14.76 -8.63 -4.77
C ALA A 61 -15.64 -7.98 -5.86
N LEU A 62 -15.41 -8.33 -7.13
CA LEU A 62 -16.21 -7.81 -8.25
C LEU A 62 -17.69 -8.22 -8.15
N ASP A 63 -17.97 -9.45 -7.71
CA ASP A 63 -19.34 -9.92 -7.47
C ASP A 63 -20.05 -9.11 -6.37
N LEU A 64 -19.30 -8.63 -5.39
CA LEU A 64 -19.81 -7.77 -4.33
C LEU A 64 -20.04 -6.31 -4.77
N ARG A 65 -19.52 -5.90 -5.92
CA ARG A 65 -19.64 -4.52 -6.47
C ARG A 65 -19.27 -3.46 -5.43
N PRO A 66 -18.01 -3.41 -4.97
CA PRO A 66 -17.60 -2.46 -3.96
C PRO A 66 -17.62 -1.02 -4.46
N GLY A 67 -17.99 -0.08 -3.59
CA GLY A 67 -17.76 1.35 -3.81
C GLY A 67 -16.42 1.81 -3.23
N LEU A 68 -15.91 1.05 -2.25
CA LEU A 68 -14.59 1.21 -1.65
C LEU A 68 -13.90 -0.16 -1.61
N VAL A 69 -12.65 -0.23 -2.02
CA VAL A 69 -11.88 -1.49 -2.02
C VAL A 69 -10.45 -1.23 -1.58
N SER A 70 -9.89 -2.10 -0.78
CA SER A 70 -8.46 -2.05 -0.45
C SER A 70 -7.71 -3.23 -1.03
N VAL A 71 -6.48 -2.98 -1.50
CA VAL A 71 -5.52 -4.01 -1.92
C VAL A 71 -4.19 -3.70 -1.26
N VAL A 72 -3.90 -4.41 -0.17
CA VAL A 72 -2.65 -4.27 0.59
C VAL A 72 -1.97 -5.63 0.61
N ILE A 73 -0.90 -5.77 -0.20
CA ILE A 73 -0.29 -7.06 -0.54
C ILE A 73 1.15 -6.88 -1.03
N GLY A 74 1.93 -7.95 -1.04
CA GLY A 74 3.22 -8.00 -1.73
C GLY A 74 4.39 -8.45 -0.86
N VAL A 75 4.29 -8.38 0.47
CA VAL A 75 5.34 -8.89 1.37
C VAL A 75 5.57 -10.38 1.15
N ASN A 76 4.50 -11.18 1.03
CA ASN A 76 4.63 -12.61 0.81
C ASN A 76 5.29 -12.96 -0.54
N ASP A 77 5.09 -12.14 -1.57
CA ASP A 77 5.79 -12.31 -2.86
C ASP A 77 7.30 -12.20 -2.67
N THR A 78 7.78 -11.22 -1.90
CA THR A 78 9.21 -11.01 -1.65
C THR A 78 9.88 -12.18 -0.93
N LEU A 79 9.10 -12.94 -0.17
CA LEU A 79 9.54 -14.09 0.61
C LEU A 79 9.55 -15.41 -0.18
N ARG A 80 9.16 -15.42 -1.44
CA ARG A 80 9.13 -16.64 -2.29
C ARG A 80 10.35 -16.74 -3.18
N HIS A 81 10.73 -17.99 -3.47
CA HIS A 81 11.81 -18.27 -4.43
C HIS A 81 11.39 -17.89 -5.86
N THR A 82 10.11 -17.89 -6.14
CA THR A 82 9.52 -17.53 -7.43
C THR A 82 9.28 -16.02 -7.57
N PHE A 83 9.87 -15.19 -6.69
CA PHE A 83 9.72 -13.74 -6.79
C PHE A 83 10.17 -13.23 -8.16
N ASP A 84 9.24 -12.59 -8.84
CA ASP A 84 9.46 -11.91 -10.11
C ASP A 84 8.66 -10.61 -10.14
N ILE A 85 9.35 -9.48 -10.26
CA ILE A 85 8.72 -8.16 -10.21
C ILE A 85 7.82 -7.88 -11.41
N HIS A 86 8.09 -8.50 -12.56
CA HIS A 86 7.22 -8.39 -13.74
C HIS A 86 5.85 -9.04 -13.47
N THR A 87 5.87 -10.21 -12.88
CA THR A 87 4.65 -10.93 -12.48
C THR A 87 3.88 -10.15 -11.42
N VAL A 88 4.56 -9.61 -10.40
CA VAL A 88 3.93 -8.77 -9.37
C VAL A 88 3.26 -7.54 -10.00
N ALA A 89 3.97 -6.81 -10.87
CA ALA A 89 3.45 -5.63 -11.55
C ALA A 89 2.20 -5.96 -12.40
N ALA A 90 2.27 -7.04 -13.19
CA ALA A 90 1.17 -7.47 -14.04
C ALA A 90 -0.07 -7.89 -13.22
N ASN A 91 0.12 -8.61 -12.11
CA ASN A 91 -0.97 -9.04 -11.23
C ASN A 91 -1.66 -7.83 -10.58
N LEU A 92 -0.88 -6.88 -10.04
CA LEU A 92 -1.41 -5.66 -9.42
C LEU A 92 -2.10 -4.77 -10.45
N ASP A 93 -1.53 -4.57 -11.63
CA ASP A 93 -2.14 -3.79 -12.71
C ASP A 93 -3.52 -4.33 -13.10
N ARG A 94 -3.62 -5.65 -13.34
CA ARG A 94 -4.89 -6.32 -13.66
C ARG A 94 -5.90 -6.22 -12.53
N THR A 95 -5.47 -6.40 -11.29
CA THR A 95 -6.32 -6.27 -10.09
C THR A 95 -6.87 -4.85 -9.96
N TYR A 96 -6.00 -3.83 -10.04
CA TYR A 96 -6.40 -2.43 -9.90
C TYR A 96 -7.28 -1.98 -11.06
N ALA A 97 -6.97 -2.40 -12.29
CA ALA A 97 -7.80 -2.14 -13.46
C ALA A 97 -9.21 -2.70 -13.30
N ALA A 98 -9.34 -3.96 -12.88
CA ALA A 98 -10.64 -4.62 -12.72
C ALA A 98 -11.49 -3.92 -11.65
N LEU A 99 -10.92 -3.62 -10.49
CA LEU A 99 -11.64 -3.00 -9.37
C LEU A 99 -12.03 -1.55 -9.65
N THR A 100 -11.10 -0.74 -10.19
CA THR A 100 -11.38 0.66 -10.55
C THR A 100 -12.27 0.78 -11.77
N GLY A 101 -12.23 -0.19 -12.68
CA GLY A 101 -13.12 -0.28 -13.84
C GLY A 101 -14.61 -0.39 -13.47
N GLN A 102 -14.92 -0.91 -12.28
CA GLN A 102 -16.28 -0.88 -11.71
C GLN A 102 -16.62 0.41 -10.96
N GLY A 103 -15.73 1.38 -10.92
CA GLY A 103 -15.93 2.65 -10.24
C GLY A 103 -15.63 2.64 -8.75
N ALA A 104 -15.00 1.58 -8.23
CA ALA A 104 -14.58 1.52 -6.84
C ALA A 104 -13.44 2.52 -6.55
N THR A 105 -13.47 3.16 -5.38
CA THR A 105 -12.33 3.87 -4.83
C THR A 105 -11.33 2.86 -4.31
N LEU A 106 -10.11 2.90 -4.82
CA LEU A 106 -9.04 1.97 -4.46
C LEU A 106 -8.18 2.54 -3.32
N LEU A 107 -7.95 1.73 -2.29
CA LEU A 107 -6.97 1.98 -1.22
C LEU A 107 -5.77 1.06 -1.41
N THR A 108 -4.58 1.62 -1.32
CA THR A 108 -3.32 0.88 -1.42
C THR A 108 -2.33 1.32 -0.35
N ALA A 109 -1.33 0.51 -0.07
CA ALA A 109 -0.24 0.91 0.82
C ALA A 109 1.09 0.34 0.35
N CYS A 110 2.18 1.12 0.47
CA CYS A 110 3.52 0.57 0.51
C CYS A 110 3.79 -0.03 1.89
N LEU A 111 4.63 -1.06 1.97
CA LEU A 111 4.84 -1.84 3.19
C LEU A 111 6.30 -1.80 3.63
N PRO A 112 6.58 -1.89 4.95
CA PRO A 112 7.93 -1.91 5.49
C PRO A 112 8.75 -3.09 4.99
N ASP A 113 10.08 -2.94 5.08
CA ASP A 113 11.03 -4.01 4.81
C ASP A 113 10.94 -5.13 5.84
N PRO A 114 10.53 -6.35 5.43
CA PRO A 114 10.41 -7.48 6.36
C PRO A 114 11.76 -7.91 6.96
N GLY A 115 12.88 -7.65 6.29
CA GLY A 115 14.22 -7.91 6.83
C GLY A 115 14.56 -7.02 8.01
N ALA A 116 14.23 -5.72 7.91
CA ALA A 116 14.40 -4.75 9.00
C ALA A 116 13.47 -5.08 10.18
N MET A 117 12.22 -5.42 9.91
CA MET A 117 11.23 -5.78 10.93
C MET A 117 11.66 -7.00 11.74
N LEU A 118 12.18 -8.03 11.08
CA LEU A 118 12.71 -9.24 11.70
C LEU A 118 14.08 -9.05 12.34
N GLY A 119 14.73 -7.91 12.11
CA GLY A 119 16.09 -7.66 12.61
C GLY A 119 17.13 -8.55 11.97
N LEU A 120 16.99 -8.91 10.70
CA LEU A 120 17.91 -9.79 10.00
C LEU A 120 19.26 -9.10 9.76
N PRO A 121 20.40 -9.83 9.88
CA PRO A 121 21.69 -9.30 9.53
C PRO A 121 21.75 -8.88 8.06
N GLY A 122 22.60 -7.88 7.74
CA GLY A 122 22.62 -7.22 6.43
C GLY A 122 22.69 -8.17 5.22
N ALA A 123 23.47 -9.26 5.30
CA ALA A 123 23.56 -10.23 4.19
C ALA A 123 22.21 -10.91 3.88
N LEU A 124 21.36 -11.11 4.89
CA LEU A 124 20.01 -11.69 4.73
C LEU A 124 18.95 -10.61 4.53
N GLY A 125 19.09 -9.47 5.20
CA GLY A 125 18.12 -8.36 5.16
C GLY A 125 18.17 -7.58 3.84
N HIS A 126 19.36 -7.24 3.30
CA HIS A 126 19.49 -6.41 2.10
C HIS A 126 18.76 -6.97 0.86
N PRO A 127 18.83 -8.27 0.55
CA PRO A 127 18.06 -8.82 -0.56
C PRO A 127 16.54 -8.67 -0.38
N LEU A 128 16.03 -8.86 0.85
CA LEU A 128 14.61 -8.66 1.14
C LEU A 128 14.21 -7.20 1.04
N ALA A 129 15.02 -6.30 1.60
CA ALA A 129 14.83 -4.86 1.48
C ALA A 129 14.76 -4.41 0.02
N ARG A 130 15.64 -4.93 -0.83
CA ARG A 130 15.66 -4.64 -2.27
C ARG A 130 14.40 -5.11 -2.98
N ARG A 131 13.95 -6.34 -2.69
CA ARG A 131 12.69 -6.86 -3.22
C ARG A 131 11.49 -6.05 -2.75
N GLN A 132 11.44 -5.70 -1.46
CA GLN A 132 10.32 -4.92 -0.91
C GLN A 132 10.29 -3.51 -1.49
N ARG A 133 11.43 -2.84 -1.67
CA ARG A 133 11.49 -1.56 -2.38
C ARG A 133 10.95 -1.68 -3.80
N ALA A 134 11.36 -2.72 -4.55
CA ALA A 134 10.86 -2.93 -5.89
C ALA A 134 9.33 -3.11 -5.93
N VAL A 135 8.75 -3.85 -4.99
CA VAL A 135 7.29 -3.99 -4.86
C VAL A 135 6.65 -2.65 -4.52
N ASN A 136 7.21 -1.89 -3.57
CA ASN A 136 6.70 -0.58 -3.19
C ASN A 136 6.73 0.40 -4.37
N ASP A 137 7.80 0.42 -5.17
CA ASP A 137 7.91 1.26 -6.37
C ASP A 137 6.82 0.93 -7.39
N VAL A 138 6.52 -0.35 -7.60
CA VAL A 138 5.40 -0.79 -8.45
C VAL A 138 4.06 -0.34 -7.86
N VAL A 139 3.85 -0.53 -6.54
CA VAL A 139 2.62 -0.11 -5.86
C VAL A 139 2.43 1.40 -5.97
N HIS A 140 3.48 2.21 -5.79
CA HIS A 140 3.42 3.67 -5.95
C HIS A 140 3.02 4.06 -7.38
N ALA A 141 3.72 3.54 -8.38
CA ALA A 141 3.44 3.86 -9.79
C ALA A 141 2.01 3.47 -10.20
N LEU A 142 1.55 2.30 -9.76
CA LEU A 142 0.19 1.85 -10.06
C LEU A 142 -0.87 2.61 -9.24
N SER A 143 -0.57 2.99 -8.00
CA SER A 143 -1.48 3.84 -7.20
C SER A 143 -1.72 5.19 -7.85
N GLU A 144 -0.66 5.82 -8.37
CA GLU A 144 -0.77 7.05 -9.16
C GLU A 144 -1.58 6.81 -10.45
N ARG A 145 -1.24 5.76 -11.20
CA ARG A 145 -1.89 5.39 -12.46
C ARG A 145 -3.41 5.18 -12.33
N TYR A 146 -3.84 4.59 -11.21
CA TYR A 146 -5.25 4.27 -10.95
C TYR A 146 -5.96 5.27 -10.04
N GLY A 147 -5.28 6.35 -9.62
CA GLY A 147 -5.85 7.38 -8.74
C GLY A 147 -6.26 6.82 -7.37
N ALA A 148 -5.48 5.88 -6.83
CA ALA A 148 -5.74 5.27 -5.55
C ALA A 148 -5.46 6.23 -4.39
N VAL A 149 -6.19 6.08 -3.29
CA VAL A 149 -5.82 6.65 -2.00
C VAL A 149 -4.70 5.79 -1.42
N HIS A 150 -3.47 6.33 -1.43
CA HIS A 150 -2.26 5.57 -1.11
C HIS A 150 -1.69 5.95 0.25
N LEU A 151 -1.41 4.93 1.08
CA LEU A 151 -0.79 5.07 2.38
C LEU A 151 0.70 4.72 2.33
N HIS A 152 1.57 5.69 2.64
CA HIS A 152 3.01 5.46 2.83
C HIS A 152 3.27 4.83 4.20
N ALA A 153 3.18 3.50 4.30
CA ALA A 153 3.41 2.77 5.54
C ALA A 153 4.82 2.19 5.67
N ALA A 154 5.64 2.29 4.61
CA ALA A 154 7.05 1.89 4.64
C ALA A 154 7.96 2.91 5.33
N ASP A 155 7.49 4.15 5.47
CA ASP A 155 8.31 5.29 5.90
C ASP A 155 8.07 5.69 7.36
N GLY A 156 9.10 6.31 7.97
CA GLY A 156 9.04 6.94 9.28
C GLY A 156 9.17 5.97 10.46
N ASP A 157 8.67 6.43 11.62
CA ASP A 157 8.82 5.75 12.92
C ASP A 157 8.08 4.42 13.02
N TRP A 158 7.22 4.15 12.06
CA TRP A 158 6.41 2.94 11.98
C TRP A 158 7.24 1.66 12.12
N VAL A 159 8.38 1.55 11.43
CA VAL A 159 9.24 0.36 11.46
C VAL A 159 10.02 0.26 12.78
N SER A 160 10.45 1.38 13.33
CA SER A 160 11.29 1.45 14.53
C SER A 160 10.50 1.34 15.83
N ASP A 161 9.23 1.77 15.86
CA ASP A 161 8.38 1.71 17.04
C ASP A 161 7.86 0.29 17.28
N ARG A 162 8.54 -0.42 18.16
CA ARG A 162 8.20 -1.80 18.52
C ARG A 162 6.82 -1.95 19.17
N THR A 163 6.23 -0.90 19.68
CA THR A 163 4.90 -0.95 20.31
C THR A 163 3.79 -1.13 19.28
N LEU A 164 4.08 -0.88 18.01
CA LEU A 164 3.14 -1.06 16.89
C LEU A 164 3.10 -2.50 16.36
N TRP A 165 4.09 -3.33 16.74
CA TRP A 165 4.23 -4.68 16.20
C TRP A 165 3.82 -5.74 17.21
N SER A 166 3.24 -6.82 16.71
CA SER A 166 2.94 -8.01 17.48
C SER A 166 4.20 -8.76 17.92
N ALA A 167 4.04 -9.81 18.71
CA ALA A 167 5.15 -10.60 19.22
C ALA A 167 6.04 -11.19 18.11
N ASP A 168 5.50 -11.47 16.95
CA ASP A 168 6.23 -12.03 15.80
C ASP A 168 7.05 -11.00 15.02
N ARG A 169 6.90 -9.71 15.31
CA ARG A 169 7.59 -8.58 14.68
C ARG A 169 7.38 -8.45 13.17
N LEU A 170 6.47 -9.20 12.61
CA LEU A 170 6.15 -9.15 11.19
C LEU A 170 4.76 -8.54 10.94
N HIS A 171 3.84 -8.80 11.85
CA HIS A 171 2.49 -8.26 11.79
C HIS A 171 2.34 -7.10 12.77
N PRO A 172 1.54 -6.08 12.45
CA PRO A 172 1.17 -5.06 13.41
C PRO A 172 0.45 -5.69 14.60
N GLY A 173 0.70 -5.16 15.79
CA GLY A 173 -0.18 -5.39 16.93
C GLY A 173 -1.43 -4.51 16.85
N GLU A 174 -2.30 -4.55 17.87
CA GLU A 174 -3.49 -3.72 17.93
C GLU A 174 -3.19 -2.23 17.66
N ARG A 175 -2.16 -1.67 18.29
CA ARG A 175 -1.73 -0.27 18.08
C ARG A 175 -1.38 0.01 16.63
N GLY A 176 -0.66 -0.90 16.00
CA GLY A 176 -0.29 -0.80 14.59
C GLY A 176 -1.50 -0.83 13.67
N HIS A 177 -2.43 -1.74 13.90
CA HIS A 177 -3.68 -1.81 13.14
C HIS A 177 -4.54 -0.55 13.32
N ARG A 178 -4.64 0.00 14.53
CA ARG A 178 -5.34 1.26 14.79
C ARG A 178 -4.69 2.42 14.06
N GLN A 179 -3.36 2.54 14.09
CA GLN A 179 -2.65 3.58 13.35
C GLN A 179 -2.88 3.46 11.83
N PHE A 180 -2.88 2.26 11.29
CA PHE A 180 -3.17 2.02 9.88
C PHE A 180 -4.57 2.52 9.51
N ALA A 181 -5.57 2.19 10.34
CA ALA A 181 -6.96 2.61 10.14
C ALA A 181 -7.13 4.14 10.25
N VAL A 182 -6.52 4.77 11.26
CA VAL A 182 -6.55 6.24 11.45
C VAL A 182 -5.93 6.96 10.25
N ARG A 183 -4.77 6.49 9.77
CA ARG A 183 -4.09 7.08 8.61
C ARG A 183 -4.92 6.95 7.33
N PHE A 184 -5.51 5.78 7.07
CA PHE A 184 -6.41 5.63 5.91
C PHE A 184 -7.66 6.50 6.04
N HIS A 185 -8.24 6.62 7.24
CA HIS A 185 -9.38 7.51 7.45
C HIS A 185 -9.02 8.95 7.14
N ALA A 186 -7.86 9.44 7.58
CA ALA A 186 -7.38 10.79 7.29
C ALA A 186 -7.22 11.02 5.78
N LEU A 187 -6.58 10.10 5.05
CA LEU A 187 -6.43 10.18 3.61
C LEU A 187 -7.77 10.15 2.86
N LEU A 188 -8.73 9.35 3.34
CA LEU A 188 -10.08 9.35 2.78
C LEU A 188 -10.82 10.66 3.06
N ALA A 189 -10.63 11.27 4.25
CA ALA A 189 -11.21 12.57 4.58
C ALA A 189 -10.61 13.68 3.72
N GLU A 190 -9.29 13.71 3.51
CA GLU A 190 -8.62 14.63 2.59
C GLU A 190 -9.13 14.48 1.14
N ALA A 191 -9.43 13.26 0.73
CA ALA A 191 -10.04 12.98 -0.58
C ALA A 191 -11.56 13.28 -0.63
N GLY A 192 -12.17 13.79 0.46
CA GLY A 192 -13.60 14.07 0.55
C GLY A 192 -14.49 12.81 0.55
N ARG A 193 -13.95 11.66 0.97
CA ARG A 193 -14.61 10.35 0.93
C ARG A 193 -14.90 9.74 2.29
N ALA A 194 -14.41 10.35 3.37
CA ALA A 194 -14.78 10.01 4.75
C ALA A 194 -15.31 11.25 5.46
N THR A 195 -16.34 11.05 6.26
CA THR A 195 -16.93 12.05 7.14
C THR A 195 -17.17 11.41 8.50
N GLY A 196 -17.01 12.18 9.57
CA GLY A 196 -17.20 11.70 10.94
C GLY A 196 -15.89 11.46 11.69
N GLU A 197 -16.01 10.87 12.86
CA GLU A 197 -14.90 10.61 13.77
C GLU A 197 -13.97 9.52 13.22
N PRO A 198 -12.63 9.72 13.27
CA PRO A 198 -11.69 8.68 12.92
C PRO A 198 -11.76 7.50 13.89
N PRO A 199 -11.25 6.33 13.51
CA PRO A 199 -11.09 5.23 14.47
C PRO A 199 -10.26 5.67 15.67
N SER A 200 -10.60 5.19 16.88
CA SER A 200 -9.81 5.50 18.08
C SER A 200 -8.38 5.00 17.93
N PRO A 201 -7.36 5.83 18.15
CA PRO A 201 -5.96 5.41 18.16
C PRO A 201 -5.60 4.61 19.44
N GLU A 202 -6.40 4.72 20.49
CA GLU A 202 -6.14 4.10 21.78
C GLU A 202 -6.40 2.59 21.74
N PRO A 203 -5.41 1.76 22.09
CA PRO A 203 -5.58 0.32 22.14
C PRO A 203 -6.43 -0.11 23.34
N GLU A 204 -7.13 -1.21 23.20
CA GLU A 204 -7.90 -1.84 24.28
C GLU A 204 -6.99 -2.67 25.20
N PHE A 205 -5.87 -3.17 24.65
CA PHE A 205 -4.93 -4.01 25.37
C PHE A 205 -3.52 -3.38 25.38
N PRO A 206 -2.73 -3.61 26.44
CA PRO A 206 -1.33 -3.19 26.47
C PRO A 206 -0.51 -3.91 25.39
N ALA A 207 0.56 -3.25 24.92
CA ALA A 207 1.49 -3.90 24.01
C ALA A 207 2.14 -5.13 24.68
N PRO A 208 2.40 -6.21 23.91
CA PRO A 208 3.01 -7.41 24.47
C PRO A 208 4.39 -7.09 25.08
N THR A 209 4.63 -7.60 26.27
CA THR A 209 5.91 -7.46 26.95
C THR A 209 7.01 -8.25 26.23
N ARG A 210 8.28 -7.93 26.53
CA ARG A 210 9.41 -8.69 25.99
C ARG A 210 9.33 -10.19 26.38
N THR A 211 8.88 -10.49 27.59
CA THR A 211 8.73 -11.86 28.08
C THR A 211 7.64 -12.61 27.33
N GLU A 212 6.49 -11.98 27.12
CA GLU A 212 5.39 -12.56 26.33
C GLU A 212 5.80 -12.80 24.87
N SER A 213 6.53 -11.84 24.28
CA SER A 213 7.06 -11.99 22.91
C SER A 213 8.04 -13.16 22.81
N LEU A 214 8.95 -13.31 23.79
CA LEU A 214 9.88 -14.44 23.83
C LEU A 214 9.17 -15.77 24.06
N TRP A 215 8.18 -15.80 24.95
CA TRP A 215 7.37 -16.98 25.21
C TRP A 215 6.58 -17.41 23.96
N TRP A 216 5.98 -16.45 23.27
CA TRP A 216 5.29 -16.71 22.00
C TRP A 216 6.25 -17.28 20.94
N LEU A 217 7.45 -16.70 20.79
CA LEU A 217 8.48 -17.22 19.88
C LEU A 217 8.90 -18.66 20.26
N ALA A 218 9.04 -18.95 21.55
CA ALA A 218 9.44 -20.26 22.03
C ALA A 218 8.34 -21.35 21.86
N THR A 219 7.08 -20.96 21.79
CA THR A 219 5.93 -21.88 21.74
C THR A 219 5.25 -21.87 20.36
N ALA A 220 4.35 -20.92 20.13
CA ALA A 220 3.57 -20.83 18.89
C ALA A 220 4.44 -20.41 17.67
N GLY A 221 5.44 -19.55 17.91
CA GLY A 221 6.33 -19.03 16.88
C GLY A 221 7.23 -20.11 16.26
N THR A 222 7.65 -21.13 17.03
CA THR A 222 8.52 -22.21 16.50
C THR A 222 7.86 -22.99 15.38
N GLY A 223 6.58 -23.33 15.49
CA GLY A 223 5.84 -24.02 14.44
C GLY A 223 5.64 -23.15 13.19
N TRP A 224 5.42 -21.85 13.36
CA TRP A 224 5.32 -20.89 12.26
C TRP A 224 6.67 -20.70 11.57
N VAL A 225 7.73 -20.47 12.34
CA VAL A 225 9.11 -20.35 11.83
C VAL A 225 9.53 -21.62 11.11
N ALA A 226 9.29 -22.80 11.67
CA ALA A 226 9.65 -24.07 11.04
C ALA A 226 8.98 -24.29 9.69
N ARG A 227 7.70 -23.93 9.56
CA ARG A 227 6.99 -23.98 8.26
C ARG A 227 7.58 -22.99 7.26
N ARG A 228 7.89 -21.76 7.70
CA ARG A 228 8.51 -20.73 6.83
C ARG A 228 9.96 -21.04 6.50
N CYS A 229 10.73 -21.61 7.43
CA CYS A 229 12.13 -21.96 7.19
C CYS A 229 12.31 -23.03 6.11
N LYS A 230 11.39 -23.98 5.96
CA LYS A 230 11.50 -25.00 4.92
C LYS A 230 11.49 -24.39 3.51
N ASP A 231 10.65 -23.37 3.29
CA ASP A 231 10.48 -22.77 1.97
C ASP A 231 11.39 -21.55 1.75
N LEU A 232 11.60 -20.76 2.80
CA LEU A 232 12.28 -19.47 2.73
C LEU A 232 13.79 -19.58 2.96
N LEU A 233 14.24 -20.40 3.92
CA LEU A 233 15.63 -20.41 4.36
C LEU A 233 16.62 -20.80 3.24
N PRO A 234 16.39 -21.82 2.39
CA PRO A 234 17.30 -22.15 1.31
C PRO A 234 17.46 -21.00 0.32
N GLN A 235 16.36 -20.28 0.06
CA GLN A 235 16.38 -19.13 -0.84
C GLN A 235 17.10 -17.93 -0.20
N LEU A 236 16.84 -17.62 1.06
CA LEU A 236 17.55 -16.55 1.77
C LEU A 236 19.04 -16.79 1.83
N LEU A 237 19.49 -18.04 2.02
CA LEU A 237 20.89 -18.39 2.04
C LEU A 237 21.55 -18.17 0.67
N ARG A 238 20.87 -18.50 -0.43
CA ARG A 238 21.36 -18.21 -1.79
C ARG A 238 21.48 -16.71 -2.01
N LEU A 239 20.43 -15.94 -1.72
CA LEU A 239 20.43 -14.49 -1.82
C LEU A 239 21.52 -13.84 -0.95
N ALA A 240 21.75 -14.39 0.25
CA ALA A 240 22.81 -13.93 1.14
C ALA A 240 24.20 -14.24 0.57
N ALA A 241 24.39 -15.40 -0.04
CA ALA A 241 25.67 -15.76 -0.69
C ALA A 241 25.95 -14.82 -1.87
N ASP A 242 24.95 -14.51 -2.70
CA ASP A 242 25.08 -13.55 -3.80
C ASP A 242 25.38 -12.14 -3.27
N GLU A 243 24.71 -11.70 -2.23
CA GLU A 243 24.96 -10.40 -1.59
C GLU A 243 26.37 -10.31 -1.03
N LEU A 244 26.85 -11.34 -0.32
CA LEU A 244 28.22 -11.41 0.20
C LEU A 244 29.26 -11.41 -0.92
N HIS A 245 29.01 -12.14 -1.99
CA HIS A 245 29.88 -12.17 -3.15
C HIS A 245 30.00 -10.78 -3.80
N HIS A 246 28.88 -10.11 -4.04
CA HIS A 246 28.87 -8.74 -4.58
C HIS A 246 29.51 -7.74 -3.65
N ARG A 247 29.29 -7.87 -2.31
CA ARG A 247 29.91 -7.03 -1.30
C ARG A 247 31.45 -7.20 -1.30
N ALA A 248 31.93 -8.45 -1.34
CA ALA A 248 33.37 -8.74 -1.37
C ALA A 248 34.07 -8.14 -2.61
N ARG A 249 33.33 -7.96 -3.71
CA ARG A 249 33.82 -7.36 -4.97
C ARG A 249 33.54 -5.85 -5.09
N GLY A 250 32.92 -5.22 -4.10
CA GLY A 250 32.52 -3.82 -4.18
C GLY A 250 31.46 -3.52 -5.25
N THR A 251 30.64 -4.52 -5.63
CA THR A 251 29.66 -4.41 -6.73
C THR A 251 28.20 -4.50 -6.25
N SER A 252 27.93 -4.30 -4.97
CA SER A 252 26.56 -4.35 -4.41
C SER A 252 25.60 -3.34 -5.07
N SER A 253 26.10 -2.18 -5.50
CA SER A 253 25.33 -1.18 -6.23
C SER A 253 24.77 -1.69 -7.56
N ARG A 254 25.40 -2.69 -8.18
CA ARG A 254 24.88 -3.33 -9.40
C ARG A 254 23.59 -4.10 -9.15
N LEU A 255 23.44 -4.69 -7.96
CA LEU A 255 22.19 -5.38 -7.58
C LEU A 255 21.03 -4.38 -7.42
N ASP A 256 21.31 -3.20 -6.84
CA ASP A 256 20.30 -2.15 -6.70
C ASP A 256 19.89 -1.58 -8.06
N LEU A 257 20.87 -1.30 -8.93
CA LEU A 257 20.60 -0.84 -10.30
C LEU A 257 19.82 -1.89 -11.11
N SER A 258 20.18 -3.15 -10.98
CA SER A 258 19.45 -4.25 -11.66
C SER A 258 18.00 -4.34 -11.20
N ALA A 259 17.75 -4.21 -9.88
CA ALA A 259 16.40 -4.21 -9.34
C ALA A 259 15.59 -3.01 -9.85
N SER A 260 16.15 -1.79 -9.83
CA SER A 260 15.48 -0.59 -10.35
C SER A 260 15.20 -0.69 -11.85
N SER A 261 16.14 -1.24 -12.63
CA SER A 261 15.94 -1.48 -14.07
C SER A 261 14.82 -2.49 -14.31
N ALA A 262 14.73 -3.56 -13.49
CA ALA A 262 13.67 -4.54 -13.60
C ALA A 262 12.29 -3.94 -13.30
N VAL A 263 12.18 -3.05 -12.28
CA VAL A 263 10.95 -2.31 -12.00
C VAL A 263 10.55 -1.44 -13.19
N SER A 264 11.49 -0.66 -13.74
CA SER A 264 11.22 0.19 -14.90
C SER A 264 10.75 -0.62 -16.11
N ALA A 265 11.40 -1.75 -16.37
CA ALA A 265 11.02 -2.65 -17.46
C ALA A 265 9.64 -3.31 -17.20
N ALA A 266 9.36 -3.71 -15.97
CA ALA A 266 8.07 -4.28 -15.58
C ALA A 266 6.92 -3.28 -15.82
N LEU A 267 7.09 -2.03 -15.38
CA LEU A 267 6.09 -0.97 -15.56
C LEU A 267 5.92 -0.59 -17.04
N ALA A 268 7.01 -0.53 -17.81
CA ALA A 268 6.95 -0.25 -19.25
C ALA A 268 6.28 -1.36 -20.07
N ALA A 269 6.29 -2.60 -19.57
CA ALA A 269 5.64 -3.74 -20.23
C ALA A 269 4.13 -3.80 -19.98
N LEU A 270 3.59 -2.98 -19.07
CA LEU A 270 2.15 -2.95 -18.78
C LEU A 270 1.37 -2.32 -19.94
N PRO A 271 0.16 -2.80 -20.23
CA PRO A 271 -0.68 -2.24 -21.29
C PRO A 271 -0.97 -0.76 -21.02
N GLU A 272 -0.99 0.05 -22.07
CA GLU A 272 -1.44 1.44 -21.96
C GLU A 272 -2.91 1.47 -21.52
N ARG A 273 -3.22 2.35 -20.56
CA ARG A 273 -4.60 2.55 -20.14
C ARG A 273 -5.34 3.35 -21.21
N THR A 274 -6.22 2.68 -21.94
CA THR A 274 -7.21 3.39 -22.75
C THR A 274 -8.17 4.10 -21.80
N VAL A 275 -8.06 5.43 -21.72
CA VAL A 275 -9.07 6.26 -21.03
C VAL A 275 -10.27 6.27 -21.96
N ASP A 276 -11.17 5.30 -21.81
CA ASP A 276 -12.46 5.34 -22.50
C ASP A 276 -13.19 6.61 -22.10
N GLY A 277 -13.46 7.46 -23.10
CA GLY A 277 -13.91 8.85 -23.00
C GLY A 277 -15.32 9.04 -22.40
N ALA A 278 -15.62 8.49 -21.24
CA ALA A 278 -16.88 8.74 -20.53
C ALA A 278 -16.93 10.07 -19.75
N GLY A 279 -15.81 10.80 -19.66
CA GLY A 279 -15.72 12.09 -18.95
C GLY A 279 -15.83 13.35 -19.82
N ALA A 280 -15.73 13.24 -21.15
CA ALA A 280 -15.65 14.41 -22.06
C ALA A 280 -17.01 14.97 -22.53
N GLN A 281 -18.14 14.32 -22.22
CA GLN A 281 -19.43 14.68 -22.80
C GLN A 281 -20.33 15.59 -21.94
N ARG A 282 -19.89 16.02 -20.75
CA ARG A 282 -20.69 16.91 -19.88
C ARG A 282 -20.32 18.39 -19.90
N ARG A 283 -19.38 18.84 -20.77
CA ARG A 283 -19.02 20.28 -20.88
C ARG A 283 -19.39 20.95 -22.18
N ARG A 284 -20.32 20.40 -22.99
CA ARG A 284 -20.75 21.01 -24.28
C ARG A 284 -22.25 21.21 -24.39
N THR A 285 -22.94 21.60 -23.35
CA THR A 285 -24.28 22.15 -23.51
C THR A 285 -24.45 23.34 -22.57
N GLY A 286 -24.48 24.51 -23.11
CA GLY A 286 -25.02 25.70 -22.47
C GLY A 286 -24.11 26.92 -22.42
N THR A 287 -23.98 27.62 -23.55
CA THR A 287 -24.25 29.07 -23.55
C THR A 287 -24.29 29.58 -25.01
N LYS A 288 -25.49 29.66 -25.54
CA LYS A 288 -25.78 30.62 -26.59
C LYS A 288 -25.72 32.03 -25.99
N ARG A 289 -24.69 32.79 -26.29
CA ARG A 289 -24.71 34.25 -26.07
C ARG A 289 -25.19 34.92 -27.34
N THR A 290 -26.36 35.50 -27.24
CA THR A 290 -26.88 36.55 -28.15
C THR A 290 -25.97 37.78 -28.05
N GLY A 291 -25.52 38.25 -29.22
CA GLY A 291 -24.71 39.42 -29.30
C GLY A 291 -25.51 40.71 -29.17
N VAL A 292 -24.86 41.78 -28.72
CA VAL A 292 -25.14 43.19 -29.04
C VAL A 292 -23.79 43.92 -29.13
N PRO A 293 -23.58 44.77 -30.14
CA PRO A 293 -22.28 45.40 -30.41
C PRO A 293 -22.21 46.84 -29.86
N GLY A 294 -21.00 47.28 -29.69
CA GLY A 294 -20.67 48.71 -29.61
C GLY A 294 -19.98 49.15 -28.33
N SER A 295 -18.79 49.59 -28.35
CA SER A 295 -18.29 50.90 -28.63
C SER A 295 -16.82 51.02 -28.17
N ALA A 296 -16.03 51.63 -28.98
CA ALA A 296 -14.62 51.95 -28.77
C ALA A 296 -14.45 53.15 -27.79
N CYS A 297 -13.31 53.15 -27.09
CA CYS A 297 -12.45 54.33 -26.81
C CYS A 297 -11.26 53.88 -25.95
N ALA A 298 -10.09 53.87 -26.46
CA ALA A 298 -9.00 54.82 -26.54
C ALA A 298 -8.31 55.14 -25.19
N ALA A 299 -7.06 54.72 -25.15
CA ALA A 299 -5.84 55.47 -24.94
C ALA A 299 -5.26 55.73 -23.52
N ALA A 300 -3.98 55.48 -23.48
CA ALA A 300 -2.93 56.18 -22.71
C ALA A 300 -2.78 55.83 -21.24
N GLY A 301 -1.64 55.51 -20.68
CA GLY A 301 -0.27 55.72 -21.04
C GLY A 301 0.59 55.74 -19.79
N ARG A 302 1.80 55.17 -19.92
CA ARG A 302 3.03 55.54 -19.15
C ARG A 302 3.00 55.44 -17.62
N SER A 303 4.00 55.03 -16.93
CA SER A 303 5.44 54.96 -17.04
C SER A 303 6.03 54.70 -15.66
N ALA A 304 7.01 53.86 -15.60
CA ALA A 304 8.27 53.98 -14.86
C ALA A 304 8.22 54.17 -13.31
N ALA A 305 8.92 53.39 -12.61
CA ALA A 305 10.32 53.26 -12.33
C ALA A 305 10.65 53.24 -10.84
N ARG A 306 11.59 52.34 -10.51
CA ARG A 306 12.74 52.49 -9.60
C ARG A 306 12.46 52.49 -8.10
N THR A 307 13.02 51.58 -7.40
CA THR A 307 14.42 51.40 -6.94
C THR A 307 14.59 51.65 -5.43
N THR A 308 15.40 50.83 -4.84
CA THR A 308 16.26 50.98 -3.64
C THR A 308 15.60 50.36 -2.39
N ALA A 309 16.09 49.27 -1.89
CA ALA A 309 17.38 48.94 -1.22
C ALA A 309 17.44 49.44 0.22
N MET A 310 17.85 48.51 1.03
CA MET A 310 18.69 48.59 2.25
C MET A 310 18.07 48.43 3.60
N THR A 311 18.54 47.37 4.21
CA THR A 311 19.11 47.24 5.59
C THR A 311 18.19 47.34 6.78
N GLY A 312 18.31 46.34 7.60
CA GLY A 312 17.88 46.24 8.98
C GLY A 312 17.98 44.79 9.42
#